data_b9df1c6c072500ba4e697ad4c734fbe0
#
_entry.id   b9df1c6c072500ba4e697ad4c734fbe0
#
_cell.length_a   1.000
_cell.length_b   1.000
_cell.length_c   1.000
_cell.angle_alpha   90.00
_cell.angle_beta   90.00
_cell.angle_gamma   90.00
#
_symmetry.space_group_name_H-M   'P 1'
#
loop_
_entity.id
_entity.type
_entity.pdbx_description
1 polymer ?
#
loop_
_entity_poly.entity_id
_entity_poly.type
_entity_poly.pdbx_seq_one_letter_code
_entity_poly.pdbx_strand_id
1 'polypeptide(L)'
;MTELLGKSTTEQFLAQLTAFGINPSKVHRNLSTDEMVAISVDRKEGVVNSTGSLSVNTGKYTGRSPDDRFIVYDDKTHETIDWGKINHQFPSGKFEKLFEKMKDFVANKELFVFDGFVGADPATRLPIRVINDHVWQSMFSSNLFIRPTDEELQKHDPEFTILCINDFLADPEIDGTRTDVFILIDLTRKIVLIGGTEYAGEMKKSMFGVMNFLLPDRNIFPMHCSANIGEKGDTALFFGLSGTGKTTLSADPNRKLIGDDEHGWSDNGTFNFEGGCYAKCINLSQEAEPEIWNAIKPGALLENVVLNDNIPDYDDNSLTENTRVGYPLDFIPGAVIPSVGGNPRVIVFLTADALGVLPPVSRLTKEGAMYHFMSGYTSKLAGTERGIKEPKSVFSQCFGAPFTPRPASVYAKLLGEKINEHNTIVYLVNTGWSGGPYGVGKRIKIKYSRAMVTAAISGALDIVKYRHDDLFNLDIPTEVEGVPSEILDPKHTWVDKDSYDLSARKLAQMFVENFKKFENVSDDIISAGPKFSA
;
A
#
# COMPACT_ATOMS: atom_id res chain seq x y z
N MET A 1 33.71 -20.72 11.84
CA MET A 1 33.63 -20.44 10.38
C MET A 1 32.14 -20.49 10.04
N THR A 2 31.60 -19.45 9.42
CA THR A 2 30.18 -19.37 9.05
C THR A 2 29.86 -20.38 7.95
N GLU A 3 28.84 -21.20 8.14
CA GLU A 3 28.32 -22.09 7.09
C GLU A 3 27.50 -21.27 6.09
N LEU A 4 27.83 -21.39 4.78
CA LEU A 4 27.19 -20.64 3.69
C LEU A 4 26.31 -21.57 2.85
N LEU A 5 25.03 -21.22 2.72
CA LEU A 5 24.02 -21.99 1.99
C LEU A 5 23.21 -21.11 1.03
N GLY A 6 22.68 -21.69 -0.03
CA GLY A 6 21.85 -20.99 -1.01
C GLY A 6 22.63 -20.40 -2.19
N LYS A 7 21.96 -19.48 -2.93
CA LYS A 7 22.49 -18.97 -4.21
C LYS A 7 23.57 -17.93 -4.01
N SER A 8 24.64 -18.02 -4.80
CA SER A 8 25.71 -16.99 -4.88
C SER A 8 26.25 -16.56 -3.52
N THR A 9 26.36 -17.49 -2.56
CA THR A 9 27.00 -17.27 -1.27
C THR A 9 28.52 -17.26 -1.44
N THR A 10 29.08 -16.08 -1.62
CA THR A 10 30.50 -15.84 -1.89
C THR A 10 31.21 -15.26 -0.67
N GLU A 11 32.56 -15.28 -0.68
CA GLU A 11 33.36 -14.56 0.33
C GLU A 11 33.02 -13.06 0.35
N GLN A 12 32.71 -12.47 -0.80
CA GLN A 12 32.28 -11.07 -0.89
C GLN A 12 30.97 -10.83 -0.13
N PHE A 13 29.97 -11.69 -0.29
CA PHE A 13 28.71 -11.61 0.46
C PHE A 13 28.96 -11.70 1.97
N LEU A 14 29.79 -12.65 2.41
CA LEU A 14 30.13 -12.77 3.82
C LEU A 14 30.89 -11.54 4.33
N ALA A 15 31.80 -10.98 3.54
CA ALA A 15 32.51 -9.75 3.88
C ALA A 15 31.55 -8.56 4.04
N GLN A 16 30.51 -8.45 3.20
CA GLN A 16 29.46 -7.43 3.34
C GLN A 16 28.67 -7.59 4.66
N LEU A 17 28.27 -8.82 5.02
CA LEU A 17 27.60 -9.08 6.31
C LEU A 17 28.49 -8.72 7.50
N THR A 18 29.75 -9.13 7.45
CA THR A 18 30.73 -8.82 8.49
C THR A 18 30.97 -7.30 8.62
N ALA A 19 31.09 -6.59 7.50
CA ALA A 19 31.22 -5.13 7.48
C ALA A 19 29.98 -4.42 8.04
N PHE A 20 28.80 -4.99 7.88
CA PHE A 20 27.56 -4.54 8.50
C PHE A 20 27.47 -4.89 9.99
N GLY A 21 28.38 -5.72 10.51
CA GLY A 21 28.45 -6.16 11.90
C GLY A 21 27.64 -7.45 12.18
N ILE A 22 27.20 -8.16 11.17
CA ILE A 22 26.43 -9.40 11.32
C ILE A 22 27.34 -10.61 11.08
N ASN A 23 27.51 -11.43 12.13
CA ASN A 23 28.41 -12.58 12.15
C ASN A 23 27.67 -13.87 12.56
N PRO A 24 26.86 -14.46 11.67
CA PRO A 24 26.07 -15.64 11.95
C PRO A 24 26.96 -16.90 12.01
N SER A 25 26.46 -17.97 12.69
CA SER A 25 27.09 -19.31 12.56
C SER A 25 26.76 -19.98 11.24
N LYS A 26 25.56 -19.69 10.72
CA LYS A 26 25.05 -20.23 9.47
C LYS A 26 24.19 -19.18 8.77
N VAL A 27 24.34 -19.04 7.47
CA VAL A 27 23.53 -18.10 6.68
C VAL A 27 23.06 -18.74 5.38
N HIS A 28 21.75 -18.54 5.13
CA HIS A 28 21.09 -18.94 3.90
C HIS A 28 20.82 -17.70 3.05
N ARG A 29 21.19 -17.71 1.77
CA ARG A 29 20.98 -16.58 0.86
C ARG A 29 20.09 -16.98 -0.30
N ASN A 30 18.99 -16.26 -0.52
CA ASN A 30 18.06 -16.42 -1.63
C ASN A 30 17.72 -17.89 -1.94
N LEU A 31 17.28 -18.61 -0.91
CA LEU A 31 16.82 -19.99 -1.04
C LEU A 31 15.66 -20.07 -2.04
N SER A 32 15.52 -21.22 -2.68
CA SER A 32 14.33 -21.53 -3.46
C SER A 32 13.09 -21.64 -2.57
N THR A 33 11.91 -21.48 -3.16
CA THR A 33 10.64 -21.61 -2.44
C THR A 33 10.51 -22.99 -1.76
N ASP A 34 10.89 -24.06 -2.46
CA ASP A 34 10.81 -25.43 -1.93
C ASP A 34 11.74 -25.63 -0.73
N GLU A 35 12.97 -25.10 -0.79
CA GLU A 35 13.91 -25.13 0.35
C GLU A 35 13.34 -24.35 1.55
N MET A 36 12.79 -23.15 1.31
CA MET A 36 12.20 -22.34 2.38
C MET A 36 11.00 -23.03 3.04
N VAL A 37 10.12 -23.64 2.25
CA VAL A 37 8.98 -24.41 2.75
C VAL A 37 9.45 -25.62 3.58
N ALA A 38 10.43 -26.39 3.07
CA ALA A 38 10.94 -27.56 3.79
C ALA A 38 11.57 -27.17 5.14
N ILE A 39 12.38 -26.12 5.18
CA ILE A 39 13.01 -25.62 6.41
C ILE A 39 11.95 -25.06 7.35
N SER A 40 10.93 -24.32 6.86
CA SER A 40 9.82 -23.81 7.71
C SER A 40 9.08 -24.93 8.43
N VAL A 41 8.81 -26.04 7.72
CA VAL A 41 8.13 -27.20 8.31
C VAL A 41 9.03 -27.90 9.34
N ASP A 42 10.31 -28.10 9.02
CA ASP A 42 11.28 -28.75 9.92
C ASP A 42 11.47 -27.93 11.21
N ARG A 43 11.57 -26.60 11.08
CA ARG A 43 11.68 -25.65 12.22
C ARG A 43 10.35 -25.40 12.94
N LYS A 44 9.23 -25.98 12.45
CA LYS A 44 7.86 -25.79 12.98
C LYS A 44 7.39 -24.33 12.96
N GLU A 45 7.88 -23.55 12.01
CA GLU A 45 7.46 -22.18 11.77
C GLU A 45 6.13 -22.12 11.01
N GLY A 46 5.76 -23.19 10.29
CA GLY A 46 4.53 -23.28 9.52
C GLY A 46 4.18 -24.71 9.11
N VAL A 47 3.04 -24.85 8.45
CA VAL A 47 2.55 -26.13 7.93
C VAL A 47 2.12 -25.99 6.47
N VAL A 48 2.34 -27.02 5.66
CA VAL A 48 1.79 -27.08 4.30
C VAL A 48 0.34 -27.53 4.39
N ASN A 49 -0.56 -26.67 3.93
CA ASN A 49 -2.01 -26.94 3.96
C ASN A 49 -2.49 -27.70 2.71
N SER A 50 -3.79 -28.00 2.63
CA SER A 50 -4.40 -28.80 1.55
C SER A 50 -4.29 -28.17 0.16
N THR A 51 -4.01 -26.86 0.04
CA THR A 51 -3.77 -26.19 -1.25
C THR A 51 -2.31 -26.29 -1.70
N GLY A 52 -1.43 -26.83 -0.83
CA GLY A 52 0.01 -26.87 -1.04
C GLY A 52 0.73 -25.56 -0.66
N SER A 53 0.01 -24.53 -0.21
CA SER A 53 0.62 -23.29 0.30
C SER A 53 1.13 -23.47 1.74
N LEU A 54 2.11 -22.64 2.14
CA LEU A 54 2.60 -22.60 3.51
C LEU A 54 1.66 -21.73 4.36
N SER A 55 1.17 -22.26 5.48
CA SER A 55 0.40 -21.53 6.48
C SER A 55 1.25 -21.26 7.72
N VAL A 56 1.27 -20.00 8.16
CA VAL A 56 1.99 -19.54 9.35
C VAL A 56 1.07 -18.74 10.26
N ASN A 57 1.45 -18.66 11.54
CA ASN A 57 0.77 -17.81 12.53
C ASN A 57 1.75 -16.75 13.02
N THR A 58 1.35 -15.49 12.97
CA THR A 58 2.19 -14.34 13.38
C THR A 58 2.01 -13.98 14.87
N GLY A 59 1.52 -14.92 15.69
CA GLY A 59 1.41 -14.78 17.14
C GLY A 59 0.51 -13.63 17.57
N LYS A 60 0.98 -12.84 18.51
CA LYS A 60 0.24 -11.74 19.15
C LYS A 60 -0.08 -10.60 18.14
N TYR A 61 0.80 -10.36 17.19
CA TYR A 61 0.70 -9.24 16.25
C TYR A 61 0.26 -9.74 14.87
N THR A 62 -1.04 -9.68 14.62
CA THR A 62 -1.65 -10.12 13.34
C THR A 62 -1.83 -8.99 12.33
N GLY A 63 -1.23 -7.84 12.59
CA GLY A 63 -1.30 -6.64 11.76
C GLY A 63 -0.20 -5.66 12.12
N ARG A 64 -0.12 -4.55 11.39
CA ARG A 64 0.87 -3.50 11.63
C ARG A 64 0.72 -2.88 13.02
N SER A 65 1.86 -2.43 13.55
CA SER A 65 1.97 -1.67 14.80
C SER A 65 2.35 -0.20 14.51
N PRO A 66 1.43 0.63 13.98
CA PRO A 66 1.75 1.98 13.52
C PRO A 66 2.28 2.90 14.63
N ASP A 67 1.86 2.69 15.88
CA ASP A 67 2.31 3.45 17.04
C ASP A 67 3.72 3.05 17.52
N ASP A 68 4.23 1.89 17.07
CA ASP A 68 5.58 1.40 17.36
C ASP A 68 6.56 1.66 16.20
N ARG A 69 6.08 2.39 15.16
CA ARG A 69 6.89 2.81 14.02
C ARG A 69 7.45 4.20 14.24
N PHE A 70 8.76 4.34 14.11
CA PHE A 70 9.49 5.59 14.28
C PHE A 70 10.47 5.81 13.14
N ILE A 71 10.79 7.08 12.88
CA ILE A 71 11.86 7.48 11.96
C ILE A 71 12.95 8.14 12.80
N VAL A 72 14.21 7.80 12.51
CA VAL A 72 15.34 8.39 13.20
C VAL A 72 15.42 9.89 12.92
N TYR A 73 15.50 10.67 14.00
CA TYR A 73 15.64 12.12 13.96
C TYR A 73 17.12 12.49 13.92
N ASP A 74 17.55 13.12 12.84
CA ASP A 74 18.91 13.56 12.58
C ASP A 74 18.95 14.81 11.69
N ASP A 75 20.14 15.27 11.33
CA ASP A 75 20.35 16.49 10.53
C ASP A 75 19.70 16.43 9.12
N LYS A 76 19.52 15.25 8.56
CA LYS A 76 18.87 15.07 7.26
C LYS A 76 17.35 15.04 7.38
N THR A 77 16.82 14.42 8.42
CA THR A 77 15.40 14.16 8.56
C THR A 77 14.63 15.28 9.25
N HIS A 78 15.29 16.11 10.07
CA HIS A 78 14.62 17.11 10.92
C HIS A 78 13.80 18.15 10.12
N GLU A 79 14.25 18.57 8.94
CA GLU A 79 13.54 19.52 8.08
C GLU A 79 12.72 18.89 6.95
N THR A 80 12.95 17.59 6.66
CA THR A 80 12.37 16.93 5.49
C THR A 80 11.17 16.06 5.80
N ILE A 81 11.02 15.64 7.05
CA ILE A 81 9.92 14.80 7.52
C ILE A 81 8.77 15.67 8.05
N ASP A 82 7.55 15.29 7.71
CA ASP A 82 6.31 15.84 8.29
C ASP A 82 6.08 15.20 9.66
N TRP A 83 6.78 15.77 10.67
CA TRP A 83 6.75 15.26 12.04
C TRP A 83 5.42 15.51 12.73
N GLY A 84 4.95 14.54 13.52
CA GLY A 84 3.70 14.67 14.28
C GLY A 84 3.08 13.35 14.66
N LYS A 85 1.75 13.29 14.59
CA LYS A 85 0.97 12.12 15.02
C LYS A 85 1.18 10.86 14.18
N ILE A 86 1.76 10.98 12.99
CA ILE A 86 1.94 9.87 12.05
C ILE A 86 3.42 9.47 11.99
N ASN A 87 4.32 10.45 11.85
CA ASN A 87 5.75 10.21 11.81
C ASN A 87 6.36 10.56 13.16
N HIS A 88 6.63 9.55 13.97
CA HIS A 88 7.21 9.70 15.29
C HIS A 88 8.73 9.74 15.20
N GLN A 89 9.34 10.61 16.00
CA GLN A 89 10.80 10.75 16.10
C GLN A 89 11.41 9.65 16.95
N PHE A 90 12.58 9.16 16.56
CA PHE A 90 13.42 8.30 17.39
C PHE A 90 14.83 8.87 17.50
N PRO A 91 15.42 8.97 18.72
CA PRO A 91 16.75 9.54 18.90
C PRO A 91 17.85 8.69 18.24
N SER A 92 18.69 9.30 17.40
CA SER A 92 19.76 8.62 16.67
C SER A 92 20.71 7.81 17.57
N GLY A 93 21.08 8.34 18.74
CA GLY A 93 21.95 7.63 19.68
C GLY A 93 21.29 6.41 20.37
N LYS A 94 19.94 6.39 20.48
CA LYS A 94 19.21 5.21 20.96
C LYS A 94 19.09 4.16 19.87
N PHE A 95 18.86 4.58 18.63
CA PHE A 95 18.88 3.69 17.47
C PHE A 95 20.19 2.91 17.37
N GLU A 96 21.32 3.60 17.47
CA GLU A 96 22.65 2.98 17.40
C GLU A 96 22.85 1.92 18.48
N LYS A 97 22.48 2.24 19.72
CA LYS A 97 22.57 1.27 20.83
C LYS A 97 21.68 0.05 20.62
N LEU A 98 20.47 0.24 20.13
CA LEU A 98 19.55 -0.85 19.86
C LEU A 98 20.04 -1.72 18.68
N PHE A 99 20.61 -1.09 17.66
CA PHE A 99 21.22 -1.80 16.54
C PHE A 99 22.41 -2.66 17.00
N GLU A 100 23.31 -2.13 17.86
CA GLU A 100 24.39 -2.94 18.45
C GLU A 100 23.85 -4.14 19.24
N LYS A 101 22.81 -3.94 20.09
CA LYS A 101 22.17 -5.04 20.81
C LYS A 101 21.60 -6.11 19.86
N MET A 102 20.97 -5.69 18.75
CA MET A 102 20.45 -6.65 17.75
C MET A 102 21.57 -7.42 17.07
N LYS A 103 22.69 -6.77 16.74
CA LYS A 103 23.88 -7.43 16.18
C LYS A 103 24.46 -8.47 17.15
N ASP A 104 24.56 -8.13 18.42
CA ASP A 104 25.03 -9.07 19.46
C ASP A 104 24.06 -10.24 19.62
N PHE A 105 22.74 -9.97 19.54
CA PHE A 105 21.71 -11.00 19.67
C PHE A 105 21.75 -12.04 18.54
N VAL A 106 22.04 -11.60 17.32
CA VAL A 106 22.12 -12.50 16.14
C VAL A 106 23.50 -13.10 15.93
N ALA A 107 24.48 -12.70 16.70
CA ALA A 107 25.82 -13.27 16.64
C ALA A 107 25.76 -14.80 16.88
N ASN A 108 26.43 -15.56 16.01
CA ASN A 108 26.46 -17.01 16.04
C ASN A 108 25.09 -17.72 15.85
N LYS A 109 24.03 -17.01 15.43
CA LYS A 109 22.73 -17.63 15.07
C LYS A 109 22.72 -18.06 13.61
N GLU A 110 21.70 -18.87 13.26
CA GLU A 110 21.32 -19.16 11.86
C GLU A 110 20.43 -18.03 11.36
N LEU A 111 20.76 -17.47 10.17
CA LEU A 111 20.01 -16.36 9.56
C LEU A 111 19.64 -16.66 8.11
N PHE A 112 18.54 -16.04 7.68
CA PHE A 112 18.01 -16.13 6.32
C PHE A 112 18.09 -14.76 5.67
N VAL A 113 18.72 -14.70 4.49
CA VAL A 113 18.96 -13.43 3.77
C VAL A 113 18.28 -13.48 2.42
N PHE A 114 17.48 -12.47 2.15
CA PHE A 114 16.97 -12.17 0.82
C PHE A 114 17.68 -10.92 0.31
N ASP A 115 18.37 -11.03 -0.81
CA ASP A 115 18.90 -9.91 -1.60
C ASP A 115 18.03 -9.73 -2.82
N GLY A 116 17.58 -8.51 -3.08
CA GLY A 116 16.69 -8.19 -4.19
C GLY A 116 16.48 -6.69 -4.34
N PHE A 117 15.31 -6.30 -4.88
CA PHE A 117 15.06 -4.90 -5.19
C PHE A 117 13.65 -4.47 -4.78
N VAL A 118 13.48 -3.17 -4.53
CA VAL A 118 12.18 -2.49 -4.51
C VAL A 118 12.06 -1.68 -5.79
N GLY A 119 11.04 -1.96 -6.60
CA GLY A 119 10.81 -1.31 -7.89
C GLY A 119 11.17 -2.19 -9.09
N ALA A 120 10.20 -2.35 -9.99
CA ALA A 120 10.33 -3.18 -11.19
C ALA A 120 11.12 -2.50 -12.32
N ASP A 121 11.23 -1.17 -12.33
CA ASP A 121 12.02 -0.43 -13.32
C ASP A 121 13.50 -0.44 -12.96
N PRO A 122 14.37 -1.10 -13.76
CA PRO A 122 15.80 -1.19 -13.50
C PRO A 122 16.52 0.16 -13.33
N ALA A 123 15.99 1.23 -13.95
CA ALA A 123 16.59 2.57 -13.86
C ALA A 123 16.33 3.25 -12.51
N THR A 124 15.33 2.82 -11.78
CA THR A 124 14.85 3.50 -10.57
C THR A 124 14.81 2.63 -9.32
N ARG A 125 14.93 1.30 -9.48
CA ARG A 125 14.83 0.34 -8.38
C ARG A 125 15.90 0.53 -7.31
N LEU A 126 15.54 0.20 -6.08
CA LEU A 126 16.40 0.28 -4.89
C LEU A 126 16.92 -1.12 -4.53
N PRO A 127 18.25 -1.36 -4.55
CA PRO A 127 18.81 -2.63 -4.07
C PRO A 127 18.62 -2.76 -2.55
N ILE A 128 18.07 -3.88 -2.11
CA ILE A 128 17.82 -4.14 -0.69
C ILE A 128 18.38 -5.49 -0.25
N ARG A 129 18.67 -5.57 1.05
CA ARG A 129 18.95 -6.82 1.78
C ARG A 129 17.96 -6.94 2.93
N VAL A 130 17.34 -8.10 3.06
CA VAL A 130 16.49 -8.45 4.20
C VAL A 130 17.15 -9.60 4.96
N ILE A 131 17.35 -9.41 6.26
CA ILE A 131 17.98 -10.40 7.15
C ILE A 131 16.93 -10.80 8.19
N ASN A 132 16.61 -12.08 8.26
CA ASN A 132 15.57 -12.64 9.13
C ASN A 132 16.12 -13.79 9.99
N ASP A 133 15.51 -13.98 11.16
CA ASP A 133 15.70 -15.17 12.02
C ASP A 133 14.69 -16.30 11.71
N HIS A 134 13.58 -15.98 11.00
CA HIS A 134 12.58 -16.95 10.55
C HIS A 134 12.60 -17.12 9.03
N VAL A 135 12.63 -18.38 8.55
CA VAL A 135 12.75 -18.65 7.11
C VAL A 135 11.50 -18.27 6.32
N TRP A 136 10.31 -18.42 6.91
CA TRP A 136 9.06 -18.04 6.23
C TRP A 136 8.99 -16.54 5.92
N GLN A 137 9.64 -15.68 6.70
CA GLN A 137 9.75 -14.25 6.40
C GLN A 137 10.70 -13.96 5.24
N SER A 138 11.73 -14.79 5.05
CA SER A 138 12.53 -14.74 3.83
C SER A 138 11.72 -15.17 2.61
N MET A 139 10.81 -16.16 2.75
CA MET A 139 9.85 -16.52 1.71
C MET A 139 8.87 -15.37 1.41
N PHE A 140 8.36 -14.69 2.44
CA PHE A 140 7.55 -13.47 2.26
C PHE A 140 8.32 -12.42 1.45
N SER A 141 9.57 -12.14 1.83
CA SER A 141 10.43 -11.17 1.13
C SER A 141 10.65 -11.56 -0.33
N SER A 142 10.90 -12.85 -0.59
CA SER A 142 11.03 -13.40 -1.95
C SER A 142 9.75 -13.31 -2.76
N ASN A 143 8.57 -13.41 -2.13
CA ASN A 143 7.29 -13.27 -2.83
C ASN A 143 6.94 -11.81 -3.12
N LEU A 144 7.29 -10.89 -2.21
CA LEU A 144 6.81 -9.50 -2.26
C LEU A 144 7.78 -8.52 -2.90
N PHE A 145 9.10 -8.74 -2.80
CA PHE A 145 10.09 -7.87 -3.44
C PHE A 145 10.49 -8.39 -4.82
N ILE A 146 11.13 -7.55 -5.62
CA ILE A 146 11.62 -7.93 -6.94
C ILE A 146 12.81 -8.87 -6.77
N ARG A 147 12.67 -10.10 -7.29
CA ARG A 147 13.73 -11.11 -7.29
C ARG A 147 14.84 -10.75 -8.27
N PRO A 148 16.11 -10.88 -7.87
CA PRO A 148 17.22 -10.69 -8.79
C PRO A 148 17.35 -11.90 -9.75
N THR A 149 17.91 -11.67 -10.92
CA THR A 149 18.50 -12.72 -11.73
C THR A 149 19.77 -13.24 -11.05
N ASP A 150 20.27 -14.41 -11.47
CA ASP A 150 21.51 -14.96 -10.88
C ASP A 150 22.72 -14.04 -11.15
N GLU A 151 22.77 -13.34 -12.29
CA GLU A 151 23.82 -12.36 -12.61
C GLU A 151 23.74 -11.12 -11.70
N GLU A 152 22.54 -10.61 -11.47
CA GLU A 152 22.32 -9.48 -10.57
C GLU A 152 22.66 -9.84 -9.12
N LEU A 153 22.32 -11.05 -8.70
CA LEU A 153 22.61 -11.53 -7.34
C LEU A 153 24.13 -11.66 -7.09
N GLN A 154 24.91 -12.06 -8.09
CA GLN A 154 26.39 -12.11 -7.98
C GLN A 154 27.01 -10.74 -7.73
N LYS A 155 26.42 -9.69 -8.29
CA LYS A 155 26.91 -8.31 -8.22
C LYS A 155 26.15 -7.47 -7.19
N HIS A 156 25.26 -8.10 -6.42
CA HIS A 156 24.35 -7.37 -5.54
C HIS A 156 25.11 -6.64 -4.43
N ASP A 157 24.86 -5.33 -4.36
CA ASP A 157 25.35 -4.44 -3.30
C ASP A 157 24.13 -3.70 -2.73
N PRO A 158 23.68 -4.03 -1.51
CA PRO A 158 22.45 -3.46 -0.96
C PRO A 158 22.65 -1.99 -0.59
N GLU A 159 21.73 -1.15 -1.06
CA GLU A 159 21.67 0.25 -0.64
C GLU A 159 20.91 0.40 0.69
N PHE A 160 19.88 -0.42 0.92
CA PHE A 160 19.12 -0.48 2.16
C PHE A 160 19.17 -1.88 2.76
N THR A 161 19.30 -1.95 4.10
CA THR A 161 19.24 -3.23 4.82
C THR A 161 18.10 -3.22 5.83
N ILE A 162 17.27 -4.26 5.80
CA ILE A 162 16.25 -4.55 6.79
C ILE A 162 16.77 -5.65 7.69
N LEU A 163 16.89 -5.40 8.98
CA LEU A 163 17.17 -6.38 10.01
C LEU A 163 15.87 -6.65 10.76
N CYS A 164 15.20 -7.76 10.43
CA CYS A 164 13.91 -8.17 10.99
C CYS A 164 14.12 -9.43 11.85
N ILE A 165 14.19 -9.23 13.15
CA ILE A 165 14.50 -10.28 14.14
C ILE A 165 13.33 -10.37 15.11
N ASN A 166 12.47 -11.36 14.91
CA ASN A 166 11.21 -11.50 15.63
C ASN A 166 11.42 -11.82 17.11
N ASP A 167 12.43 -12.65 17.40
CA ASP A 167 12.76 -13.10 18.74
C ASP A 167 13.46 -12.02 19.59
N PHE A 168 13.82 -10.89 18.98
CA PHE A 168 14.43 -9.77 19.69
C PHE A 168 13.36 -8.81 20.21
N LEU A 169 13.24 -8.69 21.52
CA LEU A 169 12.36 -7.74 22.20
C LEU A 169 13.15 -6.56 22.74
N ALA A 170 12.65 -5.35 22.54
CA ALA A 170 13.22 -4.16 23.16
C ALA A 170 12.78 -4.03 24.62
N ASP A 171 13.62 -3.38 25.41
CA ASP A 171 13.25 -2.87 26.73
C ASP A 171 12.85 -1.39 26.60
N PRO A 172 11.57 -1.02 26.72
CA PRO A 172 11.11 0.35 26.52
C PRO A 172 11.81 1.38 27.42
N GLU A 173 12.16 1.02 28.66
CA GLU A 173 12.80 1.93 29.61
C GLU A 173 14.25 2.22 29.22
N ILE A 174 14.96 1.22 28.70
CA ILE A 174 16.37 1.33 28.32
C ILE A 174 16.50 1.82 26.86
N ASP A 175 15.76 1.19 25.95
CA ASP A 175 15.91 1.39 24.51
C ASP A 175 15.13 2.60 24.00
N GLY A 176 14.08 3.01 24.73
CA GLY A 176 13.28 4.19 24.41
C GLY A 176 12.22 3.93 23.34
N THR A 177 11.92 2.68 23.08
CA THR A 177 10.77 2.27 22.29
C THR A 177 9.48 2.48 23.09
N ARG A 178 8.32 2.45 22.42
CA ARG A 178 7.02 2.58 23.11
C ARG A 178 6.62 1.27 23.81
N THR A 179 6.91 0.16 23.17
CA THR A 179 6.66 -1.19 23.69
C THR A 179 7.88 -2.09 23.44
N ASP A 180 7.76 -3.37 23.71
CA ASP A 180 8.74 -4.40 23.36
C ASP A 180 8.89 -4.61 21.83
N VAL A 181 7.89 -4.16 21.05
CA VAL A 181 7.89 -4.15 19.58
C VAL A 181 8.39 -2.81 19.06
N PHE A 182 9.11 -2.84 17.95
CA PHE A 182 9.57 -1.62 17.28
C PHE A 182 9.78 -1.81 15.79
N ILE A 183 9.50 -0.74 15.04
CA ILE A 183 9.85 -0.58 13.64
C ILE A 183 10.58 0.77 13.52
N LEU A 184 11.90 0.73 13.38
CA LEU A 184 12.75 1.91 13.34
C LEU A 184 13.37 2.08 11.96
N ILE A 185 13.15 3.24 11.34
CA ILE A 185 13.63 3.55 9.99
C ILE A 185 14.72 4.63 10.10
N ASP A 186 15.95 4.28 9.79
CA ASP A 186 17.07 5.22 9.65
C ASP A 186 17.34 5.50 8.18
N LEU A 187 16.88 6.65 7.73
CA LEU A 187 16.99 7.08 6.33
C LEU A 187 18.39 7.55 5.95
N THR A 188 19.21 7.91 6.93
CA THR A 188 20.59 8.37 6.74
C THR A 188 21.55 7.20 6.69
N ARG A 189 21.44 6.25 7.64
CA ARG A 189 22.22 5.02 7.63
C ARG A 189 21.69 3.98 6.67
N LYS A 190 20.47 4.17 6.13
CA LYS A 190 19.78 3.26 5.20
C LYS A 190 19.51 1.89 5.83
N ILE A 191 19.01 1.90 7.06
CA ILE A 191 18.73 0.71 7.87
C ILE A 191 17.29 0.76 8.37
N VAL A 192 16.61 -0.38 8.31
CA VAL A 192 15.35 -0.62 8.99
C VAL A 192 15.55 -1.70 10.03
N LEU A 193 15.20 -1.42 11.29
CA LEU A 193 15.20 -2.40 12.37
C LEU A 193 13.76 -2.77 12.72
N ILE A 194 13.45 -4.05 12.73
CA ILE A 194 12.15 -4.59 13.15
C ILE A 194 12.41 -5.67 14.20
N GLY A 195 11.73 -5.57 15.34
CA GLY A 195 11.81 -6.56 16.41
C GLY A 195 10.50 -6.75 17.14
N GLY A 196 10.31 -7.93 17.73
CA GLY A 196 9.16 -8.28 18.57
C GLY A 196 7.86 -8.52 17.84
N THR A 197 7.82 -8.44 16.51
CA THR A 197 6.63 -8.73 15.71
C THR A 197 6.96 -9.70 14.59
N GLU A 198 6.10 -10.71 14.42
CA GLU A 198 6.19 -11.64 13.30
C GLU A 198 5.39 -11.18 12.08
N TYR A 199 4.61 -10.11 12.16
CA TYR A 199 3.81 -9.62 11.04
C TYR A 199 4.69 -9.11 9.89
N ALA A 200 4.84 -9.94 8.85
CA ALA A 200 5.77 -9.70 7.74
C ALA A 200 5.48 -8.43 6.92
N GLY A 201 4.23 -7.96 6.94
CA GLY A 201 3.82 -6.72 6.29
C GLY A 201 4.55 -5.46 6.78
N GLU A 202 5.24 -5.49 7.93
CA GLU A 202 6.08 -4.38 8.39
C GLU A 202 7.31 -4.19 7.51
N MET A 203 7.95 -5.26 7.02
CA MET A 203 9.08 -5.17 6.07
C MET A 203 8.66 -4.48 4.77
N LYS A 204 7.54 -4.93 4.18
CA LYS A 204 6.95 -4.35 2.96
C LYS A 204 6.66 -2.85 3.16
N LYS A 205 5.91 -2.51 4.21
CA LYS A 205 5.44 -1.14 4.43
C LYS A 205 6.54 -0.18 4.89
N SER A 206 7.58 -0.69 5.53
CA SER A 206 8.78 0.11 5.82
C SER A 206 9.48 0.54 4.53
N MET A 207 9.66 -0.38 3.58
CA MET A 207 10.27 -0.05 2.29
C MET A 207 9.38 0.86 1.45
N PHE A 208 8.06 0.73 1.52
CA PHE A 208 7.16 1.70 0.90
C PHE A 208 7.39 3.11 1.46
N GLY A 209 7.51 3.26 2.78
CA GLY A 209 7.86 4.54 3.42
C GLY A 209 9.23 5.07 2.98
N VAL A 210 10.23 4.20 2.84
CA VAL A 210 11.56 4.56 2.33
C VAL A 210 11.46 5.07 0.88
N MET A 211 10.73 4.38 -0.01
CA MET A 211 10.54 4.83 -1.39
C MET A 211 9.81 6.17 -1.44
N ASN A 212 8.78 6.36 -0.62
CA ASN A 212 8.06 7.64 -0.52
C ASN A 212 8.97 8.79 -0.04
N PHE A 213 10.02 8.49 0.73
CA PHE A 213 11.00 9.48 1.12
C PHE A 213 12.03 9.78 0.03
N LEU A 214 12.55 8.76 -0.64
CA LEU A 214 13.68 8.89 -1.58
C LEU A 214 13.28 9.40 -2.97
N LEU A 215 12.16 8.91 -3.51
CA LEU A 215 11.79 9.13 -4.91
C LEU A 215 11.45 10.58 -5.26
N PRO A 216 10.84 11.40 -4.37
CA PRO A 216 10.59 12.81 -4.68
C PRO A 216 11.85 13.60 -5.06
N ASP A 217 13.01 13.32 -4.45
CA ASP A 217 14.29 13.97 -4.80
C ASP A 217 14.80 13.60 -6.20
N ARG A 218 14.24 12.56 -6.79
CA ARG A 218 14.54 12.06 -8.15
C ARG A 218 13.44 12.43 -9.16
N ASN A 219 12.52 13.31 -8.79
CA ASN A 219 11.34 13.68 -9.60
C ASN A 219 10.46 12.48 -9.97
N ILE A 220 10.40 11.47 -9.14
CA ILE A 220 9.55 10.29 -9.30
C ILE A 220 8.42 10.37 -8.27
N PHE A 221 7.19 10.25 -8.76
CA PHE A 221 6.00 10.32 -7.91
C PHE A 221 5.66 8.94 -7.33
N PRO A 222 5.87 8.70 -6.02
CA PRO A 222 5.48 7.45 -5.36
C PRO A 222 4.00 7.46 -5.02
N MET A 223 3.34 6.29 -5.16
CA MET A 223 1.88 6.20 -5.12
C MET A 223 1.40 4.98 -4.34
N HIS A 224 0.41 5.18 -3.47
CA HIS A 224 -0.39 4.12 -2.87
C HIS A 224 -1.62 3.89 -3.75
N CYS A 225 -1.48 3.09 -4.78
CA CYS A 225 -2.51 2.86 -5.79
C CYS A 225 -2.36 1.47 -6.43
N SER A 226 -3.43 0.95 -7.02
CA SER A 226 -3.35 -0.13 -7.99
C SER A 226 -3.09 0.44 -9.39
N ALA A 227 -2.50 -0.37 -10.27
CA ALA A 227 -2.24 0.01 -11.66
C ALA A 227 -2.55 -1.16 -12.60
N ASN A 228 -3.17 -0.84 -13.74
CA ASN A 228 -3.39 -1.79 -14.82
C ASN A 228 -3.14 -1.16 -16.19
N ILE A 229 -3.00 -1.98 -17.22
CA ILE A 229 -2.75 -1.55 -18.59
C ILE A 229 -3.71 -2.25 -19.55
N GLY A 230 -4.32 -1.48 -20.44
CA GLY A 230 -5.19 -1.98 -21.50
C GLY A 230 -4.42 -2.51 -22.72
N GLU A 231 -5.12 -3.16 -23.64
CA GLU A 231 -4.54 -3.71 -24.87
C GLU A 231 -3.84 -2.66 -25.75
N LYS A 232 -4.25 -1.40 -25.66
CA LYS A 232 -3.67 -0.27 -26.41
C LYS A 232 -2.44 0.34 -25.72
N GLY A 233 -2.00 -0.24 -24.61
CA GLY A 233 -0.90 0.28 -23.80
C GLY A 233 -1.29 1.45 -22.90
N ASP A 234 -2.59 1.71 -22.75
CA ASP A 234 -3.14 2.76 -21.90
C ASP A 234 -3.11 2.34 -20.42
N THR A 235 -2.23 2.96 -19.64
CA THR A 235 -2.13 2.74 -18.20
C THR A 235 -3.22 3.51 -17.46
N ALA A 236 -3.80 2.89 -16.43
CA ALA A 236 -4.73 3.50 -15.49
C ALA A 236 -4.29 3.26 -14.05
N LEU A 237 -4.44 4.29 -13.20
CA LEU A 237 -4.12 4.25 -11.78
C LEU A 237 -5.39 4.39 -10.93
N PHE A 238 -5.44 3.63 -9.83
CA PHE A 238 -6.59 3.63 -8.92
C PHE A 238 -6.11 3.90 -7.50
N PHE A 239 -6.35 5.10 -7.01
CA PHE A 239 -6.11 5.47 -5.62
C PHE A 239 -7.35 5.22 -4.79
N GLY A 240 -7.17 4.86 -3.53
CA GLY A 240 -8.27 4.68 -2.59
C GLY A 240 -7.83 3.93 -1.35
N LEU A 241 -8.54 4.19 -0.25
CA LEU A 241 -8.31 3.51 1.01
C LEU A 241 -9.01 2.14 1.03
N SER A 242 -8.73 1.34 2.06
CA SER A 242 -9.40 0.05 2.26
C SER A 242 -10.94 0.20 2.25
N GLY A 243 -11.63 -0.68 1.54
CA GLY A 243 -13.10 -0.68 1.45
C GLY A 243 -13.70 0.23 0.37
N THR A 244 -12.90 1.03 -0.35
CA THR A 244 -13.38 1.85 -1.47
C THR A 244 -13.57 1.05 -2.77
N GLY A 245 -13.07 -0.18 -2.81
CA GLY A 245 -13.15 -1.05 -3.99
C GLY A 245 -11.93 -1.00 -4.90
N LYS A 246 -10.77 -0.51 -4.40
CA LYS A 246 -9.52 -0.39 -5.18
C LYS A 246 -9.20 -1.68 -5.94
N THR A 247 -9.02 -2.79 -5.27
CA THR A 247 -8.71 -4.10 -5.88
C THR A 247 -9.80 -4.57 -6.83
N THR A 248 -11.06 -4.51 -6.39
CA THR A 248 -12.22 -5.01 -7.17
C THR A 248 -12.48 -4.19 -8.44
N LEU A 249 -12.20 -2.88 -8.44
CA LEU A 249 -12.45 -1.99 -9.58
C LEU A 249 -11.24 -1.86 -10.51
N SER A 250 -10.02 -2.12 -10.01
CA SER A 250 -8.83 -2.20 -10.85
C SER A 250 -8.69 -3.55 -11.56
N ALA A 251 -9.33 -4.60 -11.05
CA ALA A 251 -9.43 -5.91 -11.70
C ALA A 251 -10.45 -5.85 -12.83
N ASP A 252 -9.97 -5.83 -14.07
CA ASP A 252 -10.77 -5.85 -15.30
C ASP A 252 -10.24 -6.99 -16.18
N PRO A 253 -11.07 -7.95 -16.61
CA PRO A 253 -10.63 -9.09 -17.42
C PRO A 253 -10.01 -8.70 -18.77
N ASN A 254 -10.26 -7.46 -19.24
CA ASN A 254 -9.72 -6.93 -20.49
C ASN A 254 -8.45 -6.08 -20.27
N ARG A 255 -7.95 -6.01 -19.04
CA ARG A 255 -6.74 -5.24 -18.69
C ARG A 255 -5.78 -6.10 -17.88
N LYS A 256 -4.50 -5.88 -18.06
CA LYS A 256 -3.45 -6.63 -17.37
C LYS A 256 -3.02 -5.90 -16.10
N LEU A 257 -2.89 -6.60 -15.00
CA LEU A 257 -2.41 -6.05 -13.74
C LEU A 257 -0.93 -5.68 -13.83
N ILE A 258 -0.58 -4.45 -13.45
CA ILE A 258 0.80 -4.01 -13.21
C ILE A 258 1.14 -4.25 -11.73
N GLY A 259 0.20 -3.89 -10.82
CA GLY A 259 0.31 -4.15 -9.39
C GLY A 259 -0.94 -3.65 -8.66
N ASP A 260 -1.14 -4.13 -7.42
CA ASP A 260 -2.37 -3.91 -6.67
C ASP A 260 -2.27 -2.82 -5.57
N ASP A 261 -1.03 -2.37 -5.19
CA ASP A 261 -0.90 -1.54 -3.99
C ASP A 261 0.12 -0.40 -4.05
N GLU A 262 1.37 -0.63 -4.52
CA GLU A 262 2.50 0.32 -4.39
C GLU A 262 3.22 0.56 -5.71
N HIS A 263 3.25 1.80 -6.18
CA HIS A 263 3.83 2.13 -7.48
C HIS A 263 4.66 3.42 -7.43
N GLY A 264 5.51 3.59 -8.46
CA GLY A 264 6.17 4.84 -8.80
C GLY A 264 5.80 5.30 -10.21
N TRP A 265 5.80 6.60 -10.43
CA TRP A 265 5.62 7.20 -11.74
C TRP A 265 6.82 8.07 -12.07
N SER A 266 7.71 7.54 -12.90
CA SER A 266 8.90 8.19 -13.44
C SER A 266 8.60 8.83 -14.81
N ASP A 267 9.61 9.43 -15.42
CA ASP A 267 9.51 9.93 -16.80
C ASP A 267 9.34 8.80 -17.83
N ASN A 268 9.74 7.58 -17.48
CA ASN A 268 9.56 6.39 -18.30
C ASN A 268 8.16 5.74 -18.18
N GLY A 269 7.35 6.19 -17.22
CA GLY A 269 6.02 5.65 -16.95
C GLY A 269 5.89 5.07 -15.55
N THR A 270 4.86 4.24 -15.38
CA THR A 270 4.49 3.63 -14.09
C THR A 270 5.22 2.32 -13.88
N PHE A 271 5.67 2.07 -12.65
CA PHE A 271 6.27 0.79 -12.26
C PHE A 271 5.83 0.36 -10.86
N ASN A 272 5.66 -0.93 -10.68
CA ASN A 272 5.34 -1.52 -9.39
C ASN A 272 6.59 -1.53 -8.48
N PHE A 273 6.41 -1.27 -7.19
CA PHE A 273 7.50 -1.46 -6.21
C PHE A 273 7.71 -2.92 -5.86
N GLU A 274 6.69 -3.74 -6.07
CA GLU A 274 6.60 -5.10 -5.60
C GLU A 274 6.73 -6.14 -6.72
N GLY A 275 7.23 -7.32 -6.35
CA GLY A 275 7.26 -8.51 -7.20
C GLY A 275 6.09 -9.46 -6.97
N GLY A 276 5.15 -9.11 -6.09
CA GLY A 276 4.01 -9.93 -5.74
C GLY A 276 2.86 -9.13 -5.14
N CYS A 277 1.87 -9.84 -4.64
CA CYS A 277 0.67 -9.29 -4.01
C CYS A 277 0.54 -9.77 -2.57
N TYR A 278 -0.04 -8.91 -1.71
CA TYR A 278 -0.33 -9.22 -0.31
C TYR A 278 -1.79 -8.93 0.03
N ALA A 279 -2.64 -9.90 -0.29
CA ALA A 279 -4.10 -9.75 -0.25
C ALA A 279 -4.71 -10.20 1.09
N LYS A 280 -5.91 -9.68 1.41
CA LYS A 280 -6.73 -10.18 2.50
C LYS A 280 -7.41 -11.48 2.09
N CYS A 281 -7.54 -12.42 3.06
CA CYS A 281 -8.22 -13.69 2.86
C CYS A 281 -9.55 -13.79 3.63
N ILE A 282 -9.87 -12.86 4.53
CA ILE A 282 -11.13 -12.93 5.26
C ILE A 282 -12.32 -12.81 4.31
N ASN A 283 -13.27 -13.73 4.40
CA ASN A 283 -14.43 -13.89 3.50
C ASN A 283 -14.04 -14.08 2.01
N LEU A 284 -12.85 -14.60 1.74
CA LEU A 284 -12.41 -14.86 0.37
C LEU A 284 -13.26 -15.98 -0.26
N SER A 285 -13.78 -15.71 -1.44
CA SER A 285 -14.51 -16.71 -2.23
C SER A 285 -14.05 -16.72 -3.67
N GLN A 286 -14.11 -17.90 -4.29
CA GLN A 286 -13.75 -18.05 -5.71
C GLN A 286 -14.64 -17.23 -6.66
N GLU A 287 -15.90 -16.99 -6.28
CA GLU A 287 -16.84 -16.21 -7.08
C GLU A 287 -16.52 -14.71 -7.02
N ALA A 288 -16.15 -14.21 -5.83
CA ALA A 288 -15.93 -12.77 -5.63
C ALA A 288 -14.53 -12.32 -6.10
N GLU A 289 -13.49 -13.12 -5.80
CA GLU A 289 -12.08 -12.79 -6.05
C GLU A 289 -11.31 -14.00 -6.62
N PRO A 290 -11.65 -14.44 -7.85
CA PRO A 290 -11.12 -15.66 -8.45
C PRO A 290 -9.60 -15.63 -8.65
N GLU A 291 -9.01 -14.46 -8.87
CA GLU A 291 -7.56 -14.30 -9.07
C GLU A 291 -6.81 -14.60 -7.78
N ILE A 292 -7.24 -14.03 -6.64
CA ILE A 292 -6.63 -14.28 -5.33
C ILE A 292 -6.83 -15.75 -4.94
N TRP A 293 -8.06 -16.27 -5.13
CA TRP A 293 -8.38 -17.66 -4.84
C TRP A 293 -7.45 -18.63 -5.57
N ASN A 294 -7.26 -18.44 -6.87
CA ASN A 294 -6.42 -19.30 -7.70
C ASN A 294 -4.91 -19.10 -7.46
N ALA A 295 -4.51 -18.00 -6.85
CA ALA A 295 -3.13 -17.74 -6.47
C ALA A 295 -2.72 -18.47 -5.17
N ILE A 296 -3.67 -19.01 -4.42
CA ILE A 296 -3.39 -19.83 -3.22
C ILE A 296 -3.06 -21.27 -3.66
N LYS A 297 -1.78 -21.50 -3.90
CA LYS A 297 -1.20 -22.75 -4.42
C LYS A 297 0.23 -22.90 -3.90
N PRO A 298 0.97 -24.00 -4.22
CA PRO A 298 2.37 -24.15 -3.82
C PRO A 298 3.19 -22.89 -4.16
N GLY A 299 3.89 -22.35 -3.16
CA GLY A 299 4.64 -21.09 -3.26
C GLY A 299 3.92 -19.87 -2.68
N ALA A 300 2.60 -19.93 -2.44
CA ALA A 300 1.90 -18.91 -1.68
C ALA A 300 2.11 -19.09 -0.16
N LEU A 301 2.02 -17.99 0.58
CA LEU A 301 2.18 -17.92 2.03
C LEU A 301 0.90 -17.38 2.65
N LEU A 302 0.19 -18.19 3.45
CA LEU A 302 -0.98 -17.77 4.24
C LEU A 302 -0.55 -17.34 5.63
N GLU A 303 -0.99 -16.19 6.09
CA GLU A 303 -0.77 -15.68 7.44
C GLU A 303 -2.08 -15.62 8.23
N ASN A 304 -2.11 -16.27 9.38
CA ASN A 304 -3.21 -16.26 10.35
C ASN A 304 -4.56 -16.79 9.82
N VAL A 305 -4.54 -17.58 8.76
CA VAL A 305 -5.73 -18.29 8.27
C VAL A 305 -5.91 -19.56 9.10
N VAL A 306 -7.08 -19.73 9.69
CA VAL A 306 -7.40 -20.92 10.46
C VAL A 306 -7.44 -22.15 9.56
N LEU A 307 -6.89 -23.27 10.01
CA LEU A 307 -6.93 -24.54 9.30
C LEU A 307 -7.86 -25.52 10.01
N ASN A 308 -8.91 -25.99 9.33
CA ASN A 308 -9.78 -27.05 9.76
C ASN A 308 -9.41 -28.34 9.01
N ASP A 309 -8.88 -29.34 9.74
CA ASP A 309 -8.36 -30.58 9.13
C ASP A 309 -7.38 -30.32 7.96
N ASN A 310 -6.48 -29.35 8.13
CA ASN A 310 -5.51 -28.89 7.13
C ASN A 310 -6.13 -28.13 5.93
N ILE A 311 -7.41 -27.78 5.97
CA ILE A 311 -8.10 -26.99 4.94
C ILE A 311 -8.20 -25.54 5.43
N PRO A 312 -7.75 -24.54 4.65
CA PRO A 312 -7.91 -23.14 5.01
C PRO A 312 -9.38 -22.73 5.12
N ASP A 313 -9.74 -22.13 6.24
CA ASP A 313 -11.06 -21.54 6.49
C ASP A 313 -10.97 -20.01 6.41
N TYR A 314 -11.46 -19.46 5.32
CA TYR A 314 -11.39 -18.01 5.09
C TYR A 314 -12.52 -17.23 5.78
N ASP A 315 -13.53 -17.91 6.31
CA ASP A 315 -14.64 -17.29 7.04
C ASP A 315 -14.35 -17.22 8.54
N ASP A 316 -13.37 -18.00 9.04
CA ASP A 316 -12.98 -17.99 10.44
C ASP A 316 -12.10 -16.80 10.79
N ASN A 317 -12.61 -15.90 11.61
CA ASN A 317 -11.91 -14.72 12.13
C ASN A 317 -11.47 -14.85 13.59
N SER A 318 -11.46 -16.07 14.15
CA SER A 318 -11.14 -16.32 15.56
C SER A 318 -9.73 -15.90 15.95
N LEU A 319 -8.76 -15.99 15.03
CA LEU A 319 -7.41 -15.47 15.21
C LEU A 319 -7.36 -13.97 14.93
N THR A 320 -7.92 -13.54 13.82
CA THR A 320 -7.93 -12.14 13.38
C THR A 320 -8.83 -11.94 12.15
N GLU A 321 -9.38 -10.73 12.00
CA GLU A 321 -10.00 -10.28 10.73
C GLU A 321 -8.95 -9.90 9.66
N ASN A 322 -7.65 -9.91 9.99
CA ASN A 322 -6.56 -9.52 9.11
C ASN A 322 -5.78 -10.73 8.58
N THR A 323 -6.49 -11.79 8.21
CA THR A 323 -5.89 -12.93 7.51
C THR A 323 -5.33 -12.51 6.16
N ARG A 324 -4.16 -13.04 5.76
CA ARG A 324 -3.45 -12.60 4.56
C ARG A 324 -2.92 -13.75 3.73
N VAL A 325 -2.73 -13.48 2.44
CA VAL A 325 -1.91 -14.29 1.55
C VAL A 325 -0.89 -13.43 0.82
N GLY A 326 0.38 -13.87 0.84
CA GLY A 326 1.47 -13.34 0.03
C GLY A 326 1.83 -14.30 -1.10
N TYR A 327 1.85 -13.82 -2.34
CA TYR A 327 2.18 -14.63 -3.51
C TYR A 327 2.90 -13.79 -4.59
N PRO A 328 3.76 -14.42 -5.42
CA PRO A 328 4.41 -13.72 -6.53
C PRO A 328 3.39 -13.25 -7.58
N LEU A 329 3.68 -12.15 -8.26
CA LEU A 329 2.76 -11.56 -9.23
C LEU A 329 2.48 -12.45 -10.45
N ASP A 330 3.42 -13.31 -10.83
CA ASP A 330 3.28 -14.30 -11.90
C ASP A 330 2.25 -15.41 -11.59
N PHE A 331 1.72 -15.44 -10.35
CA PHE A 331 0.58 -16.30 -10.01
C PHE A 331 -0.75 -15.77 -10.54
N ILE A 332 -0.81 -14.47 -10.89
CA ILE A 332 -1.96 -13.84 -11.52
C ILE A 332 -1.86 -14.01 -13.05
N PRO A 333 -2.79 -14.74 -13.68
CA PRO A 333 -2.78 -14.92 -15.14
C PRO A 333 -2.84 -13.58 -15.88
N GLY A 334 -1.89 -13.36 -16.79
CA GLY A 334 -1.85 -12.15 -17.59
C GLY A 334 -1.31 -10.90 -16.88
N ALA A 335 -0.78 -11.01 -15.67
CA ALA A 335 -0.05 -9.89 -15.06
C ALA A 335 1.15 -9.45 -15.93
N VAL A 336 1.49 -8.17 -15.85
CA VAL A 336 2.62 -7.58 -16.62
C VAL A 336 3.93 -7.94 -15.93
N ILE A 337 4.83 -8.61 -16.66
CA ILE A 337 6.16 -8.94 -16.15
C ILE A 337 7.22 -8.50 -17.20
N PRO A 338 8.19 -7.66 -16.82
CA PRO A 338 8.30 -6.93 -15.56
C PRO A 338 7.13 -5.96 -15.38
N SER A 339 6.83 -5.64 -14.13
CA SER A 339 5.64 -4.88 -13.72
C SER A 339 5.80 -3.37 -14.01
N VAL A 340 5.86 -3.03 -15.28
CA VAL A 340 6.01 -1.65 -15.78
C VAL A 340 4.91 -1.32 -16.80
N GLY A 341 4.50 -0.07 -16.84
CA GLY A 341 3.54 0.46 -17.80
C GLY A 341 3.97 1.84 -18.32
N GLY A 342 3.26 2.37 -19.31
CA GLY A 342 3.49 3.72 -19.80
C GLY A 342 2.99 4.79 -18.81
N ASN A 343 3.05 6.05 -19.25
CA ASN A 343 2.47 7.16 -18.51
C ASN A 343 0.95 6.98 -18.41
N PRO A 344 0.34 7.21 -17.23
CA PRO A 344 -1.08 7.01 -17.03
C PRO A 344 -1.91 7.94 -17.90
N ARG A 345 -2.85 7.37 -18.68
CA ARG A 345 -3.86 8.15 -19.36
C ARG A 345 -4.93 8.65 -18.41
N VAL A 346 -5.29 7.82 -17.43
CA VAL A 346 -6.36 8.11 -16.47
C VAL A 346 -5.93 7.77 -15.05
N ILE A 347 -6.30 8.64 -14.12
CA ILE A 347 -6.24 8.41 -12.69
C ILE A 347 -7.67 8.38 -12.15
N VAL A 348 -8.00 7.37 -11.35
CA VAL A 348 -9.27 7.25 -10.64
C VAL A 348 -9.01 7.36 -9.13
N PHE A 349 -9.55 8.40 -8.50
CA PHE A 349 -9.62 8.51 -7.05
C PHE A 349 -10.91 7.85 -6.58
N LEU A 350 -10.79 6.76 -5.82
CA LEU A 350 -11.91 6.04 -5.24
C LEU A 350 -12.20 6.55 -3.84
N THR A 351 -13.44 6.93 -3.62
CA THR A 351 -13.96 7.28 -2.29
C THR A 351 -15.22 6.46 -1.99
N ALA A 352 -15.59 6.38 -0.71
CA ALA A 352 -16.86 5.83 -0.27
C ALA A 352 -17.52 6.84 0.66
N ASP A 353 -18.39 7.69 0.10
CA ASP A 353 -19.09 8.69 0.89
C ASP A 353 -20.31 8.08 1.60
N ALA A 354 -20.23 8.00 2.94
CA ALA A 354 -21.34 7.50 3.76
C ALA A 354 -22.38 8.58 4.11
N LEU A 355 -22.13 9.84 3.78
CA LEU A 355 -23.12 10.91 3.90
C LEU A 355 -24.09 10.93 2.70
N GLY A 356 -23.73 10.28 1.59
CA GLY A 356 -24.58 10.11 0.42
C GLY A 356 -24.80 11.37 -0.40
N VAL A 357 -23.84 12.28 -0.39
CA VAL A 357 -23.94 13.61 -1.03
C VAL A 357 -22.97 13.83 -2.18
N LEU A 358 -21.84 13.10 -2.21
CA LEU A 358 -20.90 13.21 -3.33
C LEU A 358 -21.47 12.55 -4.60
N PRO A 359 -21.27 13.18 -5.77
CA PRO A 359 -21.65 12.56 -7.04
C PRO A 359 -20.91 11.23 -7.25
N PRO A 360 -21.56 10.25 -7.95
CA PRO A 360 -20.97 8.94 -8.19
C PRO A 360 -19.69 8.99 -9.03
N VAL A 361 -19.59 9.94 -9.96
CA VAL A 361 -18.40 10.19 -10.77
C VAL A 361 -18.28 11.67 -11.10
N SER A 362 -17.05 12.20 -11.05
CA SER A 362 -16.73 13.58 -11.40
C SER A 362 -15.37 13.66 -12.08
N ARG A 363 -15.23 14.56 -13.05
CA ARG A 363 -13.92 14.93 -13.61
C ARG A 363 -13.32 16.02 -12.76
N LEU A 364 -12.03 15.92 -12.48
CA LEU A 364 -11.28 16.91 -11.72
C LEU A 364 -10.39 17.76 -12.62
N THR A 365 -10.26 19.04 -12.29
CA THR A 365 -9.16 19.86 -12.78
C THR A 365 -7.83 19.38 -12.17
N LYS A 366 -6.70 19.86 -12.67
CA LYS A 366 -5.39 19.53 -12.08
C LYS A 366 -5.32 19.95 -10.62
N GLU A 367 -5.75 21.17 -10.31
CA GLU A 367 -5.78 21.72 -8.94
C GLU A 367 -6.78 20.96 -8.06
N GLY A 368 -7.95 20.61 -8.61
CA GLY A 368 -8.94 19.74 -7.95
C GLY A 368 -8.38 18.34 -7.63
N ALA A 369 -7.61 17.76 -8.56
CA ALA A 369 -6.92 16.50 -8.32
C ALA A 369 -5.91 16.60 -7.18
N MET A 370 -5.09 17.67 -7.16
CA MET A 370 -4.14 17.91 -6.06
C MET A 370 -4.86 18.11 -4.73
N TYR A 371 -5.97 18.86 -4.70
CA TYR A 371 -6.79 19.07 -3.50
C TYR A 371 -7.36 17.76 -2.95
N HIS A 372 -8.02 16.95 -3.80
CA HIS A 372 -8.62 15.68 -3.39
C HIS A 372 -7.56 14.63 -3.02
N PHE A 373 -6.41 14.62 -3.69
CA PHE A 373 -5.27 13.79 -3.33
C PHE A 373 -4.71 14.13 -1.94
N MET A 374 -4.47 15.42 -1.66
CA MET A 374 -4.03 15.86 -0.33
C MET A 374 -5.07 15.54 0.74
N SER A 375 -6.35 15.68 0.43
CA SER A 375 -7.44 15.39 1.37
C SER A 375 -7.56 13.89 1.66
N GLY A 376 -7.52 13.03 0.65
CA GLY A 376 -7.66 11.59 0.77
C GLY A 376 -8.95 11.16 1.49
N TYR A 377 -10.08 11.78 1.10
CA TYR A 377 -11.37 11.57 1.77
C TYR A 377 -11.97 10.20 1.45
N THR A 378 -12.49 9.54 2.48
CA THR A 378 -13.41 8.40 2.37
C THR A 378 -14.16 8.20 3.68
N SER A 379 -15.09 7.24 3.71
CA SER A 379 -15.62 6.70 4.96
C SER A 379 -15.04 5.31 5.22
N LYS A 380 -14.45 5.11 6.41
CA LYS A 380 -14.08 3.77 6.88
C LYS A 380 -15.35 2.98 7.10
N LEU A 381 -15.46 1.82 6.46
CA LEU A 381 -16.65 0.98 6.53
C LEU A 381 -16.56 0.03 7.72
N ALA A 382 -17.73 -0.44 8.20
CA ALA A 382 -17.80 -1.50 9.20
C ALA A 382 -17.02 -2.75 8.70
N GLY A 383 -16.23 -3.37 9.60
CA GLY A 383 -15.43 -4.56 9.25
C GLY A 383 -14.12 -4.28 8.46
N THR A 384 -13.81 -3.02 8.12
CA THR A 384 -12.53 -2.68 7.47
C THR A 384 -11.37 -2.52 8.45
N GLU A 385 -11.68 -2.15 9.70
CA GLU A 385 -10.73 -2.04 10.81
C GLU A 385 -11.42 -2.46 12.13
N ARG A 386 -10.64 -2.99 13.08
CA ARG A 386 -11.15 -3.43 14.38
C ARG A 386 -11.85 -2.29 15.12
N GLY A 387 -13.09 -2.54 15.56
CA GLY A 387 -13.88 -1.60 16.38
C GLY A 387 -14.74 -0.60 15.59
N ILE A 388 -14.71 -0.61 14.26
CA ILE A 388 -15.59 0.22 13.42
C ILE A 388 -16.91 -0.51 13.20
N LYS A 389 -17.96 -0.06 13.89
CA LYS A 389 -19.33 -0.61 13.79
C LYS A 389 -20.20 0.14 12.77
N GLU A 390 -19.92 1.41 12.53
CA GLU A 390 -20.63 2.28 11.60
C GLU A 390 -19.63 3.07 10.74
N PRO A 391 -19.97 3.40 9.48
CA PRO A 391 -19.11 4.18 8.63
C PRO A 391 -18.74 5.54 9.26
N LYS A 392 -17.45 5.86 9.26
CA LYS A 392 -16.91 7.11 9.77
C LYS A 392 -16.12 7.83 8.70
N SER A 393 -16.49 9.08 8.40
CA SER A 393 -15.71 9.94 7.50
C SER A 393 -14.30 10.15 8.02
N VAL A 394 -13.30 9.94 7.15
CA VAL A 394 -11.89 10.08 7.46
C VAL A 394 -11.16 10.78 6.31
N PHE A 395 -10.07 11.43 6.66
CA PHE A 395 -9.15 12.06 5.73
C PHE A 395 -7.76 11.46 5.94
N SER A 396 -7.24 10.79 4.92
CA SER A 396 -5.90 10.19 4.93
C SER A 396 -5.10 10.81 3.80
N GLN A 397 -4.24 11.78 4.12
CA GLN A 397 -3.47 12.53 3.12
C GLN A 397 -2.79 11.60 2.12
N CYS A 398 -2.82 11.97 0.86
CA CYS A 398 -2.22 11.24 -0.26
C CYS A 398 -2.73 9.80 -0.40
N PHE A 399 -3.93 9.47 0.13
CA PHE A 399 -4.48 8.11 0.24
C PHE A 399 -3.56 7.11 0.97
N GLY A 400 -2.57 7.58 1.71
CA GLY A 400 -1.55 6.75 2.33
C GLY A 400 -0.80 7.44 3.48
N ALA A 401 -1.48 8.26 4.29
CA ALA A 401 -0.86 9.03 5.37
C ALA A 401 0.21 8.29 6.19
N PRO A 402 0.01 7.02 6.61
CA PRO A 402 1.03 6.30 7.37
C PRO A 402 2.34 6.04 6.61
N PHE A 403 2.37 6.24 5.30
CA PHE A 403 3.49 5.89 4.43
C PHE A 403 4.14 7.09 3.75
N THR A 404 3.58 8.30 3.95
CA THR A 404 4.09 9.54 3.36
C THR A 404 4.88 10.33 4.40
N PRO A 405 6.23 10.12 4.49
CA PRO A 405 7.03 10.79 5.51
C PRO A 405 7.23 12.28 5.24
N ARG A 406 7.18 12.75 3.99
CA ARG A 406 7.32 14.16 3.64
C ARG A 406 5.99 14.92 3.72
N PRO A 407 5.99 16.26 3.75
CA PRO A 407 4.77 17.05 3.65
C PRO A 407 3.91 16.69 2.42
N ALA A 408 2.59 16.65 2.58
CA ALA A 408 1.65 16.29 1.51
C ALA A 408 1.79 17.18 0.26
N SER A 409 2.20 18.45 0.43
CA SER A 409 2.45 19.40 -0.65
C SER A 409 3.55 18.94 -1.61
N VAL A 410 4.56 18.20 -1.14
CA VAL A 410 5.63 17.64 -1.98
C VAL A 410 5.06 16.64 -2.97
N TYR A 411 4.23 15.70 -2.51
CA TYR A 411 3.59 14.68 -3.36
C TYR A 411 2.54 15.29 -4.29
N ALA A 412 1.74 16.24 -3.79
CA ALA A 412 0.74 16.92 -4.59
C ALA A 412 1.37 17.72 -5.73
N LYS A 413 2.52 18.38 -5.50
CA LYS A 413 3.28 19.06 -6.53
C LYS A 413 3.73 18.09 -7.63
N LEU A 414 4.34 16.96 -7.28
CA LEU A 414 4.75 15.93 -8.23
C LEU A 414 3.55 15.41 -9.05
N LEU A 415 2.42 15.12 -8.37
CA LEU A 415 1.19 14.71 -9.05
C LEU A 415 0.74 15.76 -10.08
N GLY A 416 0.69 17.05 -9.69
CA GLY A 416 0.28 18.14 -10.57
C GLY A 416 1.21 18.32 -11.76
N GLU A 417 2.53 18.20 -11.57
CA GLU A 417 3.54 18.25 -12.63
C GLU A 417 3.34 17.11 -13.63
N LYS A 418 3.21 15.87 -13.15
CA LYS A 418 2.99 14.67 -13.98
C LYS A 418 1.64 14.71 -14.73
N ILE A 419 0.56 15.17 -14.08
CA ILE A 419 -0.74 15.38 -14.74
C ILE A 419 -0.60 16.36 -15.92
N ASN A 420 0.09 17.47 -15.70
CA ASN A 420 0.27 18.50 -16.72
C ASN A 420 1.18 18.03 -17.88
N GLU A 421 2.29 17.36 -17.56
CA GLU A 421 3.26 16.87 -18.53
C GLU A 421 2.65 15.83 -19.49
N HIS A 422 1.83 14.92 -18.95
CA HIS A 422 1.29 13.79 -19.71
C HIS A 422 -0.18 13.96 -20.09
N ASN A 423 -0.80 15.11 -19.79
CA ASN A 423 -2.23 15.38 -20.03
C ASN A 423 -3.13 14.28 -19.43
N THR A 424 -2.77 13.79 -18.25
CA THR A 424 -3.51 12.72 -17.55
C THR A 424 -4.85 13.25 -17.06
N ILE A 425 -5.92 12.51 -17.33
CA ILE A 425 -7.27 12.86 -16.90
C ILE A 425 -7.52 12.25 -15.52
N VAL A 426 -8.11 13.02 -14.62
CA VAL A 426 -8.39 12.54 -13.25
C VAL A 426 -9.89 12.54 -13.00
N TYR A 427 -10.39 11.41 -12.48
CA TYR A 427 -11.78 11.24 -12.06
C TYR A 427 -11.84 10.90 -10.57
N LEU A 428 -12.83 11.48 -9.88
CA LEU A 428 -13.25 11.07 -8.54
C LEU A 428 -14.46 10.15 -8.71
N VAL A 429 -14.37 8.91 -8.22
CA VAL A 429 -15.46 7.92 -8.28
C VAL A 429 -15.89 7.57 -6.86
N ASN A 430 -17.15 7.83 -6.55
CA ASN A 430 -17.76 7.53 -5.27
C ASN A 430 -18.48 6.17 -5.31
N THR A 431 -18.01 5.23 -4.48
CA THR A 431 -18.59 3.88 -4.32
C THR A 431 -19.43 3.76 -3.04
N GLY A 432 -19.72 4.89 -2.39
CA GLY A 432 -20.47 5.01 -1.15
C GLY A 432 -21.97 4.93 -1.33
N TRP A 433 -22.70 5.84 -0.70
CA TRP A 433 -24.18 5.84 -0.64
C TRP A 433 -24.80 6.88 -1.57
N SER A 434 -26.06 6.65 -1.91
CA SER A 434 -26.91 7.54 -2.68
C SER A 434 -28.34 7.47 -2.15
N GLY A 435 -29.10 8.58 -2.25
CA GLY A 435 -30.48 8.67 -1.76
C GLY A 435 -30.60 8.86 -0.25
N GLY A 436 -29.53 9.19 0.43
CA GLY A 436 -29.44 9.39 1.88
C GLY A 436 -28.10 8.91 2.45
N PRO A 437 -27.81 9.23 3.73
CA PRO A 437 -26.63 8.73 4.41
C PRO A 437 -26.73 7.21 4.71
N TYR A 438 -25.64 6.64 5.23
CA TYR A 438 -25.67 5.27 5.76
C TYR A 438 -26.86 5.06 6.70
N GLY A 439 -27.56 3.93 6.55
CA GLY A 439 -28.78 3.61 7.31
C GLY A 439 -30.08 4.14 6.70
N VAL A 440 -30.01 5.11 5.76
CA VAL A 440 -31.16 5.67 5.03
C VAL A 440 -31.04 5.41 3.54
N GLY A 441 -29.94 5.87 2.93
CA GLY A 441 -29.62 5.64 1.52
C GLY A 441 -29.18 4.20 1.22
N LYS A 442 -28.92 3.94 -0.04
CA LYS A 442 -28.40 2.65 -0.50
C LYS A 442 -26.99 2.82 -1.05
N ARG A 443 -26.13 1.84 -0.78
CA ARG A 443 -24.80 1.82 -1.39
C ARG A 443 -24.93 1.72 -2.90
N ILE A 444 -24.13 2.50 -3.64
CA ILE A 444 -24.08 2.46 -5.10
C ILE A 444 -23.72 1.04 -5.53
N LYS A 445 -24.52 0.47 -6.43
CA LYS A 445 -24.33 -0.92 -6.88
C LYS A 445 -22.99 -1.04 -7.59
N ILE A 446 -22.24 -2.10 -7.30
CA ILE A 446 -20.93 -2.36 -7.88
C ILE A 446 -20.94 -2.33 -9.42
N LYS A 447 -22.01 -2.79 -10.06
CA LYS A 447 -22.16 -2.74 -11.52
C LYS A 447 -22.15 -1.31 -12.07
N TYR A 448 -22.67 -0.32 -11.31
CA TYR A 448 -22.64 1.09 -11.71
C TYR A 448 -21.25 1.67 -11.49
N SER A 449 -20.58 1.34 -10.38
CA SER A 449 -19.19 1.74 -10.14
C SER A 449 -18.27 1.20 -11.23
N ARG A 450 -18.44 -0.07 -11.64
CA ARG A 450 -17.68 -0.64 -12.76
C ARG A 450 -17.97 0.08 -14.08
N ALA A 451 -19.24 0.36 -14.39
CA ALA A 451 -19.60 1.11 -15.62
C ALA A 451 -18.96 2.49 -15.66
N MET A 452 -18.97 3.24 -14.54
CA MET A 452 -18.34 4.55 -14.43
C MET A 452 -16.81 4.47 -14.58
N VAL A 453 -16.17 3.51 -13.94
CA VAL A 453 -14.72 3.27 -14.09
C VAL A 453 -14.38 2.89 -15.54
N THR A 454 -15.12 1.95 -16.14
CA THR A 454 -14.92 1.57 -17.54
C THR A 454 -15.10 2.76 -18.49
N ALA A 455 -16.11 3.59 -18.26
CA ALA A 455 -16.33 4.80 -19.08
C ALA A 455 -15.19 5.81 -18.94
N ALA A 456 -14.63 5.96 -17.71
CA ALA A 456 -13.48 6.82 -17.46
C ALA A 456 -12.22 6.33 -18.19
N ILE A 457 -11.87 5.05 -18.03
CA ILE A 457 -10.62 4.51 -18.59
C ILE A 457 -10.68 4.28 -20.10
N SER A 458 -11.86 3.99 -20.66
CA SER A 458 -12.05 3.84 -22.12
C SER A 458 -12.03 5.18 -22.88
N GLY A 459 -12.25 6.30 -22.17
CA GLY A 459 -12.40 7.63 -22.77
C GLY A 459 -13.83 7.96 -23.19
N ALA A 460 -14.81 7.13 -22.85
CA ALA A 460 -16.23 7.44 -23.13
C ALA A 460 -16.68 8.74 -22.42
N LEU A 461 -16.09 9.04 -21.26
CA LEU A 461 -16.36 10.30 -20.54
C LEU A 461 -15.70 11.53 -21.16
N ASP A 462 -14.78 11.40 -22.11
CA ASP A 462 -14.10 12.57 -22.71
C ASP A 462 -15.04 13.36 -23.64
N ILE A 463 -16.10 12.72 -24.17
CA ILE A 463 -17.00 13.27 -25.19
C ILE A 463 -18.41 13.58 -24.67
N VAL A 464 -18.71 13.28 -23.41
CA VAL A 464 -20.03 13.60 -22.80
C VAL A 464 -20.07 15.06 -22.33
N LYS A 465 -21.28 15.58 -22.11
CA LYS A 465 -21.49 16.89 -21.49
C LYS A 465 -21.32 16.78 -19.98
N TYR A 466 -20.84 17.87 -19.40
CA TYR A 466 -20.67 18.00 -17.96
C TYR A 466 -21.58 19.11 -17.42
N ARG A 467 -22.08 18.96 -16.20
CA ARG A 467 -22.64 20.03 -15.37
C ARG A 467 -21.68 20.31 -14.22
N HIS A 468 -21.57 21.56 -13.83
CA HIS A 468 -20.76 21.97 -12.68
C HIS A 468 -21.58 21.92 -11.40
N ASP A 469 -20.95 21.39 -10.32
CA ASP A 469 -21.47 21.46 -8.94
C ASP A 469 -20.71 22.55 -8.20
N ASP A 470 -21.41 23.63 -7.87
CA ASP A 470 -20.80 24.84 -7.26
C ASP A 470 -20.32 24.60 -5.82
N LEU A 471 -20.95 23.69 -5.06
CA LEU A 471 -20.61 23.43 -3.67
C LEU A 471 -19.32 22.63 -3.53
N PHE A 472 -19.23 21.51 -4.27
CA PHE A 472 -18.05 20.65 -4.24
C PHE A 472 -16.99 21.02 -5.29
N ASN A 473 -17.30 21.96 -6.18
CA ASN A 473 -16.45 22.41 -7.28
C ASN A 473 -16.04 21.24 -8.20
N LEU A 474 -17.04 20.45 -8.62
CA LEU A 474 -16.87 19.21 -9.38
C LEU A 474 -17.60 19.26 -10.71
N ASP A 475 -16.99 18.74 -11.77
CA ASP A 475 -17.64 18.55 -13.07
C ASP A 475 -18.23 17.14 -13.18
N ILE A 476 -19.54 17.05 -13.27
CA ILE A 476 -20.30 15.80 -13.23
C ILE A 476 -20.80 15.48 -14.64
N PRO A 477 -20.52 14.30 -15.21
CA PRO A 477 -21.07 13.92 -16.51
C PRO A 477 -22.59 13.80 -16.45
N THR A 478 -23.26 14.26 -17.51
CA THR A 478 -24.73 14.21 -17.59
C THR A 478 -25.27 12.83 -17.92
N GLU A 479 -24.41 11.96 -18.45
CA GLU A 479 -24.74 10.58 -18.80
C GLU A 479 -23.52 9.66 -18.68
N VAL A 480 -23.75 8.40 -18.30
CA VAL A 480 -22.79 7.31 -18.32
C VAL A 480 -23.50 6.06 -18.79
N GLU A 481 -22.98 5.38 -19.80
CA GLU A 481 -23.58 4.16 -20.31
C GLU A 481 -23.73 3.09 -19.20
N GLY A 482 -24.92 2.48 -19.11
CA GLY A 482 -25.23 1.47 -18.09
C GLY A 482 -25.50 2.02 -16.68
N VAL A 483 -25.50 3.35 -16.50
CA VAL A 483 -25.79 4.01 -15.24
C VAL A 483 -27.05 4.87 -15.37
N PRO A 484 -28.06 4.71 -14.49
CA PRO A 484 -29.24 5.58 -14.50
C PRO A 484 -28.83 7.05 -14.26
N SER A 485 -29.31 7.96 -15.13
CA SER A 485 -28.92 9.38 -15.08
C SER A 485 -29.33 10.08 -13.78
N GLU A 486 -30.41 9.62 -13.14
CA GLU A 486 -30.89 10.16 -11.87
C GLU A 486 -29.89 9.97 -10.72
N ILE A 487 -29.05 8.93 -10.74
CA ILE A 487 -28.04 8.74 -9.69
C ILE A 487 -26.81 9.63 -9.88
N LEU A 488 -26.59 10.15 -11.09
CA LEU A 488 -25.48 11.09 -11.37
C LEU A 488 -25.72 12.47 -10.70
N ASP A 489 -26.96 12.75 -10.30
CA ASP A 489 -27.29 13.92 -9.47
C ASP A 489 -27.75 13.47 -8.08
N PRO A 490 -26.84 13.46 -7.08
CA PRO A 490 -27.17 12.97 -5.74
C PRO A 490 -28.37 13.66 -5.12
N LYS A 491 -28.52 14.98 -5.32
CA LYS A 491 -29.66 15.74 -4.76
C LYS A 491 -31.00 15.21 -5.27
N HIS A 492 -31.07 14.77 -6.53
CA HIS A 492 -32.29 14.20 -7.09
C HIS A 492 -32.69 12.87 -6.43
N THR A 493 -31.73 12.09 -5.96
CA THR A 493 -31.98 10.80 -5.32
C THR A 493 -32.53 10.88 -3.91
N TRP A 494 -32.36 12.01 -3.23
CA TRP A 494 -32.86 12.22 -1.87
C TRP A 494 -34.36 12.55 -1.88
N VAL A 495 -35.09 12.02 -0.90
CA VAL A 495 -36.52 12.35 -0.70
C VAL A 495 -36.62 13.80 -0.21
N ASP A 496 -35.84 14.14 0.81
CA ASP A 496 -35.77 15.48 1.40
C ASP A 496 -34.55 16.23 0.88
N LYS A 497 -34.78 17.25 0.06
CA LYS A 497 -33.73 18.08 -0.56
C LYS A 497 -33.03 19.02 0.44
N ASP A 498 -33.76 19.45 1.48
CA ASP A 498 -33.18 20.32 2.51
C ASP A 498 -32.22 19.52 3.38
N SER A 499 -32.54 18.28 3.72
CA SER A 499 -31.64 17.35 4.39
C SER A 499 -30.39 17.03 3.56
N TYR A 500 -30.54 16.92 2.22
CA TYR A 500 -29.37 16.83 1.32
C TYR A 500 -28.46 18.05 1.47
N ASP A 501 -29.03 19.24 1.34
CA ASP A 501 -28.26 20.50 1.38
C ASP A 501 -27.51 20.66 2.72
N LEU A 502 -28.13 20.30 3.85
CA LEU A 502 -27.49 20.29 5.16
C LEU A 502 -26.32 19.30 5.22
N SER A 503 -26.51 18.08 4.73
CA SER A 503 -25.48 17.04 4.73
C SER A 503 -24.33 17.38 3.78
N ALA A 504 -24.63 17.97 2.62
CA ALA A 504 -23.65 18.40 1.63
C ALA A 504 -22.79 19.55 2.19
N ARG A 505 -23.41 20.56 2.82
CA ARG A 505 -22.69 21.65 3.50
C ARG A 505 -21.81 21.14 4.63
N LYS A 506 -22.29 20.17 5.41
CA LYS A 506 -21.49 19.52 6.46
C LYS A 506 -20.23 18.87 5.88
N LEU A 507 -20.34 18.11 4.78
CA LEU A 507 -19.18 17.50 4.15
C LEU A 507 -18.23 18.55 3.57
N ALA A 508 -18.75 19.57 2.88
CA ALA A 508 -17.95 20.67 2.36
C ALA A 508 -17.15 21.37 3.48
N GLN A 509 -17.79 21.64 4.61
CA GLN A 509 -17.12 22.19 5.80
C GLN A 509 -16.00 21.25 6.30
N MET A 510 -16.25 19.94 6.38
CA MET A 510 -15.23 18.97 6.80
C MET A 510 -14.00 18.99 5.89
N PHE A 511 -14.19 19.11 4.57
CA PHE A 511 -13.09 19.27 3.61
C PHE A 511 -12.28 20.54 3.89
N VAL A 512 -12.96 21.68 4.01
CA VAL A 512 -12.32 22.98 4.27
C VAL A 512 -11.54 22.96 5.59
N GLU A 513 -12.14 22.43 6.66
CA GLU A 513 -11.45 22.31 7.96
C GLU A 513 -10.25 21.36 7.91
N ASN A 514 -10.39 20.20 7.25
CA ASN A 514 -9.27 19.28 7.06
C ASN A 514 -8.13 19.92 6.28
N PHE A 515 -8.44 20.78 5.31
CA PHE A 515 -7.43 21.36 4.42
C PHE A 515 -6.57 22.43 5.09
N LYS A 516 -7.06 23.06 6.16
CA LYS A 516 -6.33 24.08 6.96
C LYS A 516 -5.02 23.57 7.58
N LYS A 517 -4.86 22.29 7.73
CA LYS A 517 -3.65 21.68 8.28
C LYS A 517 -2.46 21.66 7.31
N PHE A 518 -2.71 21.87 6.02
CA PHE A 518 -1.66 21.81 5.01
C PHE A 518 -1.00 23.17 4.83
N GLU A 519 0.31 23.20 5.00
CA GLU A 519 1.14 24.39 4.83
C GLU A 519 1.74 24.43 3.43
N ASN A 520 2.12 25.63 2.97
CA ASN A 520 2.80 25.87 1.69
C ASN A 520 2.02 25.34 0.46
N VAL A 521 0.69 25.53 0.47
CA VAL A 521 -0.22 25.18 -0.62
C VAL A 521 -0.63 26.46 -1.36
N SER A 522 -0.63 26.46 -2.69
CA SER A 522 -1.03 27.62 -3.50
C SER A 522 -2.53 27.89 -3.41
N ASP A 523 -2.90 29.16 -3.57
CA ASP A 523 -4.31 29.60 -3.55
C ASP A 523 -5.15 28.91 -4.63
N ASP A 524 -4.56 28.56 -5.78
CA ASP A 524 -5.23 27.84 -6.86
C ASP A 524 -5.69 26.44 -6.40
N ILE A 525 -4.86 25.73 -5.64
CA ILE A 525 -5.24 24.42 -5.08
C ILE A 525 -6.31 24.60 -4.00
N ILE A 526 -6.16 25.57 -3.11
CA ILE A 526 -7.13 25.84 -2.05
C ILE A 526 -8.51 26.17 -2.63
N SER A 527 -8.53 27.03 -3.67
CA SER A 527 -9.77 27.46 -4.34
C SER A 527 -10.42 26.38 -5.21
N ALA A 528 -9.68 25.32 -5.56
CA ALA A 528 -10.21 24.16 -6.29
C ALA A 528 -11.00 23.18 -5.40
N GLY A 529 -10.96 23.35 -4.08
CA GLY A 529 -11.76 22.57 -3.13
C GLY A 529 -13.23 23.00 -3.05
N PRO A 530 -14.02 22.34 -2.16
CA PRO A 530 -15.39 22.71 -1.89
C PRO A 530 -15.52 24.17 -1.40
N LYS A 531 -16.54 24.86 -1.90
CA LYS A 531 -16.83 26.25 -1.55
C LYS A 531 -17.80 26.31 -0.37
N PHE A 532 -17.27 26.49 0.80
CA PHE A 532 -18.04 26.70 2.02
C PHE A 532 -17.81 28.13 2.54
N SER A 533 -18.83 28.98 2.41
CA SER A 533 -18.92 30.27 3.13
C SER A 533 -19.80 30.05 4.37
N ALA A 534 -19.24 30.37 5.55
CA ALA A 534 -19.95 30.26 6.82
C ALA A 534 -21.21 31.17 6.87
#